data_58a7e77c8e34c1f1e456bbaca46747ab
#
_entry.id   58a7e77c8e34c1f1e456bbaca46747ab
#
_cell.length_a   1.000
_cell.length_b   1.000
_cell.length_c   1.000
_cell.angle_alpha   90.00
_cell.angle_beta   90.00
_cell.angle_gamma   90.00
#
_symmetry.space_group_name_H-M   'P 1'
#
loop_
_entity.id
_entity.type
_entity.pdbx_description
1 polymer ?
#
loop_
_entity_poly.entity_id
_entity_poly.type
_entity_poly.pdbx_seq_one_letter_code
_entity_poly.pdbx_strand_id
1 'polypeptide(L)'
;EIVELEGARKQLAIFDRLPESEQRDLLNAVLEESEDYGDGRGALAEAWLAGNLDQLMQLTRRGVLADPELEKALLHDRNASWAAQIENLLSAEEKPLIAVGAGHLLGEGGLPALLQERGYTVRRIE
;
A
#
# COMPACT_ATOMS: atom_id res chain seq x y z
N GLU A 1 21.54 -6.35 -7.31
CA GLU A 1 21.18 -4.97 -7.70
C GLU A 1 19.90 -4.57 -6.97
N ILE A 2 19.79 -3.31 -6.52
CA ILE A 2 18.58 -2.76 -5.91
C ILE A 2 17.90 -1.90 -6.97
N VAL A 3 16.64 -2.19 -7.26
CA VAL A 3 15.80 -1.43 -8.19
C VAL A 3 14.62 -0.84 -7.43
N GLU A 4 14.40 0.46 -7.56
CA GLU A 4 13.26 1.13 -6.94
C GLU A 4 12.01 0.98 -7.83
N LEU A 5 10.92 0.47 -7.26
CA LEU A 5 9.61 0.47 -7.94
C LEU A 5 9.08 1.91 -8.12
N GLU A 6 9.46 2.79 -7.21
CA GLU A 6 9.08 4.18 -7.23
C GLU A 6 10.18 5.02 -6.56
N GLY A 7 10.70 6.00 -7.24
CA GLY A 7 11.68 6.91 -6.64
C GLY A 7 11.02 7.99 -5.77
N ALA A 8 11.76 8.55 -4.82
CA ALA A 8 11.29 9.59 -3.90
C ALA A 8 10.60 10.77 -4.61
N ARG A 9 11.08 11.18 -5.79
CA ARG A 9 10.47 12.25 -6.57
C ARG A 9 9.03 11.92 -6.99
N LYS A 10 8.77 10.69 -7.45
CA LYS A 10 7.42 10.25 -7.85
C LYS A 10 6.50 10.19 -6.64
N GLN A 11 7.00 9.67 -5.51
CA GLN A 11 6.24 9.57 -4.27
C GLN A 11 5.82 10.95 -3.76
N LEU A 12 6.74 11.92 -3.71
CA LEU A 12 6.43 13.29 -3.30
C LEU A 12 5.47 13.99 -4.27
N ALA A 13 5.60 13.71 -5.56
CA ALA A 13 4.71 14.28 -6.57
C ALA A 13 3.25 13.78 -6.46
N ILE A 14 2.98 12.68 -5.75
CA ILE A 14 1.60 12.24 -5.48
C ILE A 14 0.90 13.30 -4.64
N PHE A 15 1.51 13.72 -3.55
CA PHE A 15 0.96 14.74 -2.64
C PHE A 15 0.78 16.09 -3.33
N ASP A 16 1.74 16.51 -4.15
CA ASP A 16 1.71 17.78 -4.89
C ASP A 16 0.61 17.82 -5.97
N ARG A 17 0.20 16.66 -6.49
CA ARG A 17 -0.83 16.53 -7.53
C ARG A 17 -2.24 16.34 -7.00
N LEU A 18 -2.39 16.07 -5.71
CA LEU A 18 -3.72 16.00 -5.10
C LEU A 18 -4.43 17.34 -5.24
N PRO A 19 -5.75 17.36 -5.46
CA PRO A 19 -6.56 18.56 -5.34
C PRO A 19 -6.33 19.23 -3.96
N GLU A 20 -6.45 20.53 -3.88
CA GLU A 20 -6.22 21.26 -2.62
C GLU A 20 -7.13 20.79 -1.48
N SER A 21 -8.36 20.37 -1.79
CA SER A 21 -9.27 19.72 -0.82
C SER A 21 -8.63 18.49 -0.21
N GLU A 22 -8.15 17.57 -1.07
CA GLU A 22 -7.53 16.31 -0.64
C GLU A 22 -6.23 16.52 0.14
N GLN A 23 -5.45 17.56 -0.22
CA GLN A 23 -4.26 17.92 0.57
C GLN A 23 -4.63 18.37 1.98
N ARG A 24 -5.74 19.09 2.13
CA ARG A 24 -6.27 19.51 3.44
C ARG A 24 -6.83 18.33 4.23
N ASP A 25 -7.57 17.45 3.57
CA ASP A 25 -8.14 16.26 4.20
C ASP A 25 -7.05 15.30 4.66
N LEU A 26 -6.00 15.14 3.85
CA LEU A 26 -4.80 14.41 4.24
C LEU A 26 -4.14 15.01 5.49
N LEU A 27 -3.96 16.34 5.53
CA LEU A 27 -3.37 17.00 6.69
C LEU A 27 -4.23 16.84 7.94
N ASN A 28 -5.54 16.99 7.83
CA ASN A 28 -6.47 16.80 8.93
C ASN A 28 -6.45 15.37 9.45
N ALA A 29 -6.48 14.36 8.56
CA ALA A 29 -6.40 12.96 8.92
C ALA A 29 -5.09 12.63 9.65
N VAL A 30 -3.96 13.17 9.20
CA VAL A 30 -2.65 12.98 9.88
C VAL A 30 -2.65 13.63 11.27
N LEU A 31 -3.28 14.80 11.43
CA LEU A 31 -3.38 15.47 12.73
C LEU A 31 -4.25 14.66 13.71
N GLU A 32 -5.42 14.21 13.26
CA GLU A 32 -6.31 13.34 14.06
C GLU A 32 -5.62 12.04 14.45
N GLU A 33 -4.94 11.39 13.51
CA GLU A 33 -4.20 10.16 13.76
C GLU A 33 -3.02 10.38 14.74
N SER A 34 -2.42 11.58 14.74
CA SER A 34 -1.36 11.94 15.67
C SER A 34 -1.84 12.12 17.12
N GLU A 35 -3.08 12.51 17.32
CA GLU A 35 -3.69 12.63 18.66
C GLU A 35 -4.07 11.27 19.26
N ASP A 36 -4.36 10.27 18.40
CA ASP A 36 -4.79 8.92 18.78
C ASP A 36 -3.62 7.93 18.97
N TYR A 37 -2.41 8.43 19.07
CA TYR A 37 -1.15 7.66 19.05
C TYR A 37 -0.98 6.60 20.15
N GLY A 38 -1.93 6.45 21.09
CA GLY A 38 -1.81 5.54 22.25
C GLY A 38 -2.11 4.07 21.93
N ASP A 39 -3.22 3.75 21.29
CA ASP A 39 -3.77 2.38 21.23
C ASP A 39 -3.67 1.68 19.87
N GLY A 40 -3.52 2.40 18.77
CA GLY A 40 -3.60 1.83 17.42
C GLY A 40 -2.37 1.01 17.01
N ARG A 41 -1.17 1.37 17.45
CA ARG A 41 0.07 0.70 17.04
C ARG A 41 0.18 -0.73 17.56
N GLY A 42 -0.32 -0.99 18.77
CA GLY A 42 -0.33 -2.32 19.38
C GLY A 42 -1.21 -3.28 18.56
N ALA A 43 -2.43 -2.85 18.23
CA ALA A 43 -3.37 -3.65 17.48
C ALA A 43 -2.87 -3.99 16.06
N LEU A 44 -2.20 -3.04 15.38
CA LEU A 44 -1.60 -3.28 14.07
C LEU A 44 -0.46 -4.31 14.13
N ALA A 45 0.42 -4.18 15.13
CA ALA A 45 1.51 -5.11 15.35
C ALA A 45 0.99 -6.52 15.72
N GLU A 46 -0.02 -6.61 16.57
CA GLU A 46 -0.65 -7.88 16.93
C GLU A 46 -1.31 -8.56 15.72
N ALA A 47 -2.06 -7.81 14.91
CA ALA A 47 -2.67 -8.32 13.68
C ALA A 47 -1.60 -8.81 12.69
N TRP A 48 -0.48 -8.09 12.56
CA TRP A 48 0.65 -8.49 11.74
C TRP A 48 1.28 -9.79 12.23
N LEU A 49 1.61 -9.88 13.51
CA LEU A 49 2.20 -11.08 14.12
C LEU A 49 1.29 -12.30 14.06
N ALA A 50 -0.02 -12.08 14.18
CA ALA A 50 -1.02 -13.13 14.04
C ALA A 50 -1.30 -13.52 12.57
N GLY A 51 -0.77 -12.79 11.61
CA GLY A 51 -1.07 -12.96 10.19
C GLY A 51 -2.54 -12.72 9.82
N ASN A 52 -3.26 -11.92 10.61
CA ASN A 52 -4.67 -11.63 10.43
C ASN A 52 -4.87 -10.53 9.38
N LEU A 53 -5.02 -10.93 8.11
CA LEU A 53 -5.15 -10.00 6.98
C LEU A 53 -6.42 -9.15 7.05
N ASP A 54 -7.53 -9.70 7.53
CA ASP A 54 -8.80 -8.97 7.63
C ASP A 54 -8.69 -7.84 8.65
N GLN A 55 -8.09 -8.12 9.79
CA GLN A 55 -7.85 -7.12 10.82
C GLN A 55 -6.82 -6.08 10.35
N LEU A 56 -5.75 -6.49 9.68
CA LEU A 56 -4.77 -5.58 9.07
C LEU A 56 -5.46 -4.63 8.09
N MET A 57 -6.30 -5.15 7.20
CA MET A 57 -7.04 -4.36 6.23
C MET A 57 -7.97 -3.35 6.92
N GLN A 58 -8.71 -3.77 7.95
CA GLN A 58 -9.59 -2.88 8.71
C GLN A 58 -8.81 -1.77 9.44
N LEU A 59 -7.65 -2.09 9.99
CA LEU A 59 -6.81 -1.13 10.70
C LEU A 59 -6.10 -0.15 9.76
N THR A 60 -5.63 -0.63 8.61
CA THR A 60 -4.95 0.24 7.62
C THR A 60 -5.91 1.16 6.87
N ARG A 61 -7.20 0.81 6.75
CA ARG A 61 -8.24 1.65 6.14
C ARG A 61 -8.85 2.67 7.12
N ARG A 62 -8.13 3.05 8.15
CA ARG A 62 -8.49 4.13 9.06
C ARG A 62 -7.63 5.35 8.76
N GLY A 63 -7.98 6.48 9.37
CA GLY A 63 -7.22 7.72 9.19
C GLY A 63 -7.15 8.14 7.73
N VAL A 64 -5.96 8.38 7.23
CA VAL A 64 -5.68 8.84 5.86
C VAL A 64 -6.31 7.95 4.78
N LEU A 65 -6.31 6.63 4.97
CA LEU A 65 -6.82 5.67 3.99
C LEU A 65 -8.34 5.39 4.14
N ALA A 66 -9.03 6.08 5.04
CA ALA A 66 -10.49 6.05 5.11
C ALA A 66 -11.14 6.83 3.96
N ASP A 67 -10.43 7.81 3.41
CA ASP A 67 -10.85 8.56 2.24
C ASP A 67 -10.58 7.77 0.96
N PRO A 68 -11.60 7.50 0.11
CA PRO A 68 -11.45 6.69 -1.10
C PRO A 68 -10.51 7.31 -2.14
N GLU A 69 -10.43 8.63 -2.25
CA GLU A 69 -9.56 9.32 -3.20
C GLU A 69 -8.11 9.25 -2.76
N LEU A 70 -7.87 9.41 -1.46
CA LEU A 70 -6.54 9.22 -0.86
C LEU A 70 -6.12 7.75 -0.93
N GLU A 71 -7.00 6.79 -0.60
CA GLU A 71 -6.71 5.36 -0.75
C GLU A 71 -6.34 5.03 -2.21
N LYS A 72 -7.10 5.56 -3.17
CA LYS A 72 -6.79 5.38 -4.59
C LYS A 72 -5.41 5.91 -4.95
N ALA A 73 -5.10 7.14 -4.60
CA ALA A 73 -3.84 7.79 -4.96
C ALA A 73 -2.63 7.16 -4.26
N LEU A 74 -2.78 6.80 -2.98
CA LEU A 74 -1.69 6.32 -2.13
C LEU A 74 -1.45 4.82 -2.21
N LEU A 75 -2.45 4.02 -2.63
CA LEU A 75 -2.33 2.56 -2.75
C LEU A 75 -2.64 2.06 -4.16
N HIS A 76 -3.85 2.26 -4.66
CA HIS A 76 -4.33 1.54 -5.86
C HIS A 76 -3.58 1.93 -7.12
N ASP A 77 -3.40 3.22 -7.39
CA ASP A 77 -2.70 3.70 -8.60
C ASP A 77 -1.21 3.30 -8.56
N ARG A 78 -0.61 3.32 -7.38
CA ARG A 78 0.77 2.86 -7.18
C ARG A 78 0.90 1.35 -7.38
N ASN A 79 0.01 0.56 -6.77
CA ASN A 79 -0.03 -0.88 -6.94
C ASN A 79 -0.19 -1.30 -8.40
N ALA A 80 -1.07 -0.63 -9.15
CA ALA A 80 -1.25 -0.90 -10.58
C ALA A 80 0.04 -0.64 -11.37
N SER A 81 0.71 0.49 -11.09
CA SER A 81 2.00 0.84 -11.71
C SER A 81 3.11 -0.15 -11.33
N TRP A 82 3.18 -0.57 -10.07
CA TRP A 82 4.18 -1.51 -9.60
C TRP A 82 3.94 -2.92 -10.09
N ALA A 83 2.68 -3.37 -10.17
CA ALA A 83 2.35 -4.68 -10.72
C ALA A 83 2.85 -4.83 -12.17
N ALA A 84 2.73 -3.79 -13.00
CA ALA A 84 3.27 -3.80 -14.35
C ALA A 84 4.80 -3.87 -14.39
N GLN A 85 5.50 -3.19 -13.46
CA GLN A 85 6.96 -3.26 -13.35
C GLN A 85 7.41 -4.64 -12.87
N ILE A 86 6.71 -5.21 -11.87
CA ILE A 86 6.98 -6.56 -11.35
C ILE A 86 6.80 -7.61 -12.44
N GLU A 87 5.76 -7.50 -13.26
CA GLU A 87 5.53 -8.39 -14.41
C GLU A 87 6.71 -8.37 -15.38
N ASN A 88 7.25 -7.19 -15.68
CA ASN A 88 8.44 -7.08 -16.53
C ASN A 88 9.67 -7.77 -15.91
N LEU A 89 9.90 -7.62 -14.59
CA LEU A 89 11.00 -8.29 -13.89
C LEU A 89 10.82 -9.81 -13.92
N LEU A 90 9.61 -10.30 -13.68
CA LEU A 90 9.33 -11.75 -13.72
C LEU A 90 9.46 -12.34 -15.13
N SER A 91 9.12 -11.57 -16.17
CA SER A 91 9.25 -11.98 -17.58
C SER A 91 10.71 -12.07 -18.03
N ALA A 92 11.63 -11.35 -17.38
CA ALA A 92 13.07 -11.42 -17.65
C ALA A 92 13.78 -12.64 -17.01
N GLU A 93 13.01 -13.64 -16.53
CA GLU A 93 13.52 -14.82 -15.80
C GLU A 93 14.28 -14.50 -14.51
N GLU A 94 14.13 -13.28 -14.02
CA GLU A 94 14.69 -12.88 -12.73
C GLU A 94 13.85 -13.44 -11.58
N LYS A 95 14.49 -13.64 -10.44
CA LYS A 95 13.82 -14.02 -9.19
C LYS A 95 13.95 -12.90 -8.17
N PRO A 96 13.26 -11.78 -8.39
CA PRO A 96 13.39 -10.63 -7.53
C PRO A 96 12.77 -10.88 -6.15
N LEU A 97 13.40 -10.35 -5.11
CA LEU A 97 12.75 -10.10 -3.83
C LEU A 97 12.11 -8.71 -3.89
N ILE A 98 10.81 -8.63 -3.68
CA ILE A 98 10.06 -7.38 -3.73
C ILE A 98 9.61 -7.02 -2.33
N ALA A 99 10.09 -5.90 -1.81
CA ALA A 99 9.73 -5.40 -0.49
C ALA A 99 8.85 -4.15 -0.61
N VAL A 100 7.67 -4.21 -0.03
CA VAL A 100 6.70 -3.10 -0.01
C VAL A 100 6.05 -2.99 1.36
N GLY A 101 5.44 -1.85 1.66
CA GLY A 101 4.63 -1.70 2.87
C GLY A 101 3.44 -2.66 2.88
N ALA A 102 3.06 -3.16 4.06
CA ALA A 102 1.99 -4.16 4.23
C ALA A 102 0.67 -3.75 3.58
N GLY A 103 0.29 -2.48 3.63
CA GLY A 103 -0.93 -1.98 3.00
C GLY A 103 -1.03 -2.25 1.50
N HIS A 104 0.12 -2.33 0.81
CA HIS A 104 0.17 -2.65 -0.62
C HIS A 104 -0.08 -4.14 -0.95
N LEU A 105 -0.15 -4.99 0.07
CA LEU A 105 -0.37 -6.43 -0.08
C LEU A 105 -1.81 -6.86 0.21
N LEU A 106 -2.66 -5.94 0.68
CA LEU A 106 -3.98 -6.26 1.23
C LEU A 106 -5.11 -5.98 0.23
N GLY A 107 -6.12 -6.83 0.27
CA GLY A 107 -7.37 -6.67 -0.48
C GLY A 107 -7.25 -6.87 -1.99
N GLU A 108 -8.36 -6.59 -2.69
CA GLU A 108 -8.47 -6.79 -4.14
C GLU A 108 -7.57 -5.85 -4.96
N GLY A 109 -7.30 -4.64 -4.44
CA GLY A 109 -6.34 -3.70 -5.04
C GLY A 109 -4.89 -3.92 -4.63
N GLY A 110 -4.60 -4.96 -3.84
CA GLY A 110 -3.24 -5.31 -3.41
C GLY A 110 -2.42 -5.98 -4.52
N LEU A 111 -1.10 -5.87 -4.42
CA LEU A 111 -0.19 -6.47 -5.39
C LEU A 111 -0.41 -7.97 -5.62
N PRO A 112 -0.68 -8.80 -4.58
CA PRO A 112 -0.98 -10.21 -4.80
C PRO A 112 -2.18 -10.44 -5.70
N ALA A 113 -3.29 -9.73 -5.48
CA ALA A 113 -4.49 -9.85 -6.27
C ALA A 113 -4.26 -9.37 -7.72
N LEU A 114 -3.62 -8.22 -7.89
CA LEU A 114 -3.29 -7.67 -9.21
C LEU A 114 -2.37 -8.59 -10.03
N LEU A 115 -1.44 -9.29 -9.39
CA LEU A 115 -0.60 -10.28 -10.07
C LEU A 115 -1.39 -11.55 -10.42
N GLN A 116 -2.32 -11.98 -9.57
CA GLN A 116 -3.23 -13.09 -9.91
C GLN A 116 -4.11 -12.77 -11.13
N GLU A 117 -4.65 -11.56 -11.21
CA GLU A 117 -5.42 -11.09 -12.39
C GLU A 117 -4.58 -11.12 -13.67
N ARG A 118 -3.26 -10.95 -13.55
CA ARG A 118 -2.31 -11.05 -14.67
C ARG A 118 -1.87 -12.48 -14.98
N GLY A 119 -2.44 -13.48 -14.30
CA GLY A 119 -2.20 -14.91 -14.55
C GLY A 119 -1.05 -15.51 -13.73
N TYR A 120 -0.48 -14.80 -12.78
CA TYR A 120 0.54 -15.34 -11.88
C TYR A 120 -0.10 -16.16 -10.74
N THR A 121 0.52 -17.26 -10.37
CA THR A 121 0.14 -18.01 -9.18
C THR A 121 0.80 -17.38 -7.96
N VAL A 122 0.00 -16.83 -7.07
CA VAL A 122 0.46 -16.23 -5.82
C VAL A 122 0.08 -17.13 -4.65
N ARG A 123 1.07 -17.48 -3.83
CA ARG A 123 0.87 -18.29 -2.63
C ARG A 123 1.42 -17.56 -1.41
N ARG A 124 0.60 -17.41 -0.40
CA ARG A 124 1.07 -16.96 0.91
C ARG A 124 1.89 -18.04 1.59
N ILE A 125 3.01 -17.64 2.14
CA ILE A 125 3.87 -18.48 2.98
C ILE A 125 3.74 -17.92 4.40
N GLU A 126 3.43 -18.80 5.33
CA GLU A 126 3.37 -18.46 6.75
C GLU A 126 4.79 -18.33 7.35
#